data_b44d6382db7bb898346c4af9dc7e5639
#
_entry.id   b44d6382db7bb898346c4af9dc7e5639
#
_cell.length_a   1.000
_cell.length_b   1.000
_cell.length_c   1.000
_cell.angle_alpha   90.00
_cell.angle_beta   90.00
_cell.angle_gamma   90.00
#
_symmetry.space_group_name_H-M   'P 1'
#
loop_
_entity.id
_entity.type
_entity.pdbx_description
1 polymer ?
#
loop_
_entity_poly.entity_id
_entity_poly.type
_entity_poly.pdbx_seq_one_letter_code
_entity_poly.pdbx_strand_id
1 'polypeptide(L)'
;LQNTTVNVGKQGLTTPWTVAVDSDGNEQTGTGILALTTVGPVTFAGAYFNQTNLDTSAVDVNGTTTGTGFDGSTSIATIGVIGTAGPVTLDAWYLDMDDTFDSYTAGAKSTFDVSGIKLGADARFASLTTDAAGSKANTMGKLVLTADAGLVDGKIAYAMTDKDGGLTALDADASTTLLGWNLNALNKADADYWQA
;
A
#
# COMPACT_ATOMS: atom_id res chain seq x y z
N LEU A 1 10.27 -11.61 24.32
CA LEU A 1 8.88 -11.17 24.05
C LEU A 1 8.28 -12.21 23.10
N GLN A 2 7.33 -13.03 23.57
CA GLN A 2 6.82 -14.19 22.81
C GLN A 2 6.05 -13.83 21.53
N ASN A 3 5.55 -12.60 21.40
CA ASN A 3 4.70 -12.17 20.29
C ASN A 3 5.22 -10.88 19.62
N THR A 4 6.50 -10.59 19.80
CA THR A 4 7.12 -9.38 19.22
C THR A 4 8.34 -9.78 18.38
N THR A 5 8.34 -9.33 17.14
CA THR A 5 9.49 -9.42 16.23
C THR A 5 10.08 -8.04 16.05
N VAL A 6 11.40 -7.93 16.12
CA VAL A 6 12.14 -6.70 15.84
C VAL A 6 13.23 -7.01 14.82
N ASN A 7 13.20 -6.33 13.70
CA ASN A 7 14.20 -6.39 12.65
C ASN A 7 15.02 -5.10 12.64
N VAL A 8 16.33 -5.19 12.58
CA VAL A 8 17.24 -4.04 12.53
C VAL A 8 18.22 -4.21 11.38
N GLY A 9 18.42 -3.18 10.59
CA GLY A 9 19.31 -3.16 9.44
C GLY A 9 18.59 -2.91 8.13
N LYS A 10 19.22 -3.29 7.00
CA LYS A 10 18.61 -3.17 5.67
C LYS A 10 17.57 -4.28 5.48
N GLN A 11 16.36 -3.87 5.10
CA GLN A 11 15.22 -4.78 4.91
C GLN A 11 14.23 -4.21 3.90
N GLY A 12 13.33 -5.06 3.39
CA GLY A 12 12.24 -4.64 2.51
C GLY A 12 11.24 -3.72 3.22
N LEU A 13 10.75 -2.72 2.52
CA LEU A 13 9.70 -1.81 2.99
C LEU A 13 8.32 -2.44 2.76
N THR A 14 7.86 -3.24 3.71
CA THR A 14 6.55 -3.91 3.64
C THR A 14 5.48 -3.01 4.27
N THR A 15 5.01 -2.03 3.50
CA THR A 15 3.94 -1.11 3.90
C THR A 15 2.84 -1.07 2.83
N PRO A 16 1.66 -0.51 3.08
CA PRO A 16 0.63 -0.36 2.05
C PRO A 16 1.04 0.52 0.85
N TRP A 17 2.05 1.36 0.99
CA TRP A 17 2.52 2.31 -0.02
C TRP A 17 3.73 1.82 -0.82
N THR A 18 4.38 0.74 -0.37
CA THR A 18 5.66 0.26 -0.91
C THR A 18 5.58 -1.20 -1.31
N VAL A 19 6.50 -1.64 -2.16
CA VAL A 19 6.62 -3.03 -2.63
C VAL A 19 7.99 -3.57 -2.21
N ALA A 20 8.01 -4.49 -1.24
CA ALA A 20 9.24 -5.09 -0.71
C ALA A 20 9.76 -6.27 -1.54
N VAL A 21 8.88 -6.88 -2.35
CA VAL A 21 9.21 -7.98 -3.27
C VAL A 21 8.49 -7.71 -4.56
N ASP A 22 9.23 -7.44 -5.61
CA ASP A 22 8.72 -7.11 -6.93
C ASP A 22 9.27 -8.08 -7.97
N SER A 23 8.40 -8.55 -8.89
CA SER A 23 8.78 -9.43 -9.99
C SER A 23 9.69 -8.74 -11.02
N ASP A 24 9.63 -7.41 -11.08
CA ASP A 24 10.40 -6.60 -12.03
C ASP A 24 11.76 -6.13 -11.47
N GLY A 25 12.08 -6.53 -10.22
CA GLY A 25 13.39 -6.27 -9.60
C GLY A 25 13.55 -4.85 -9.04
N ASN A 26 12.45 -4.18 -8.74
CA ASN A 26 12.40 -2.82 -8.19
C ASN A 26 12.03 -2.80 -6.71
N GLU A 27 12.46 -3.81 -5.95
CA GLU A 27 12.15 -3.94 -4.53
C GLU A 27 12.54 -2.68 -3.75
N GLN A 28 11.58 -2.17 -3.00
CA GLN A 28 11.78 -1.04 -2.12
C GLN A 28 12.35 -1.50 -0.79
N THR A 29 13.49 -0.95 -0.42
CA THR A 29 14.24 -1.31 0.79
C THR A 29 14.57 -0.08 1.63
N GLY A 30 14.70 -0.30 2.94
CA GLY A 30 15.15 0.73 3.87
C GLY A 30 16.12 0.17 4.90
N THR A 31 16.95 1.04 5.45
CA THR A 31 17.85 0.74 6.58
C THR A 31 17.28 1.39 7.83
N GLY A 32 16.97 0.58 8.84
CA GLY A 32 16.34 1.08 10.06
C GLY A 32 15.88 -0.02 10.99
N ILE A 33 14.78 0.20 11.66
CA ILE A 33 14.15 -0.71 12.61
C ILE A 33 12.67 -0.91 12.26
N LEU A 34 12.23 -2.16 12.33
CA LEU A 34 10.82 -2.56 12.24
C LEU A 34 10.47 -3.41 13.46
N ALA A 35 9.37 -3.08 14.11
CA ALA A 35 8.82 -3.86 15.22
C ALA A 35 7.38 -4.27 14.91
N LEU A 36 7.05 -5.54 15.15
CA LEU A 36 5.71 -6.11 15.05
C LEU A 36 5.35 -6.76 16.38
N THR A 37 4.18 -6.45 16.92
CA THR A 37 3.68 -7.06 18.16
C THR A 37 2.26 -7.53 17.97
N THR A 38 1.99 -8.82 18.23
CA THR A 38 0.65 -9.40 18.11
C THR A 38 0.04 -9.62 19.50
N VAL A 39 -1.17 -9.12 19.69
CA VAL A 39 -1.96 -9.29 20.93
C VAL A 39 -3.36 -9.78 20.53
N GLY A 40 -3.63 -11.05 20.80
CA GLY A 40 -4.88 -11.70 20.36
C GLY A 40 -5.01 -11.62 18.82
N PRO A 41 -6.14 -11.13 18.29
CA PRO A 41 -6.35 -11.04 16.84
C PRO A 41 -5.76 -9.74 16.23
N VAL A 42 -5.01 -8.95 16.99
CA VAL A 42 -4.52 -7.65 16.55
C VAL A 42 -2.99 -7.63 16.51
N THR A 43 -2.43 -7.16 15.40
CA THR A 43 -1.00 -6.89 15.22
C THR A 43 -0.78 -5.38 15.12
N PHE A 44 0.12 -4.87 15.93
CA PHE A 44 0.64 -3.52 15.87
C PHE A 44 1.99 -3.55 15.14
N ALA A 45 2.19 -2.60 14.24
CA ALA A 45 3.42 -2.40 13.49
C ALA A 45 3.98 -1.00 13.77
N GLY A 46 5.29 -0.89 13.85
CA GLY A 46 5.99 0.40 13.92
C GLY A 46 7.36 0.27 13.27
N ALA A 47 7.73 1.22 12.43
CA ALA A 47 9.04 1.22 11.80
C ALA A 47 9.59 2.65 11.66
N TYR A 48 10.92 2.72 11.66
CA TYR A 48 11.66 3.93 11.35
C TYR A 48 12.86 3.55 10.48
N PHE A 49 12.97 4.20 9.33
CA PHE A 49 14.06 4.02 8.39
C PHE A 49 14.75 5.37 8.14
N ASN A 50 16.05 5.42 8.32
CA ASN A 50 16.84 6.63 8.11
C ASN A 50 17.47 6.71 6.71
N GLN A 51 17.25 5.70 5.89
CA GLN A 51 17.71 5.62 4.50
C GLN A 51 16.86 4.60 3.75
N THR A 52 16.50 4.93 2.52
CA THR A 52 15.73 4.07 1.60
C THR A 52 16.34 4.11 0.20
N ASN A 53 15.84 3.29 -0.72
CA ASN A 53 16.16 3.36 -2.15
C ASN A 53 14.99 3.91 -2.97
N LEU A 54 14.12 4.72 -2.38
CA LEU A 54 12.93 5.27 -3.05
C LEU A 54 13.27 6.21 -4.20
N ASP A 55 14.47 6.80 -4.18
CA ASP A 55 15.01 7.63 -5.26
C ASP A 55 15.27 6.86 -6.57
N THR A 56 15.44 5.53 -6.48
CA THR A 56 15.85 4.69 -7.61
C THR A 56 14.95 3.48 -7.86
N SER A 57 13.98 3.19 -7.00
CA SER A 57 13.22 1.93 -7.02
C SER A 57 11.81 2.04 -7.60
N ALA A 58 11.31 3.24 -7.89
CA ALA A 58 9.98 3.37 -8.47
C ALA A 58 10.01 3.15 -9.99
N VAL A 59 9.01 2.44 -10.47
CA VAL A 59 8.78 2.22 -11.90
C VAL A 59 7.52 2.94 -12.33
N ASP A 60 7.58 3.64 -13.45
CA ASP A 60 6.40 4.22 -14.07
C ASP A 60 5.57 3.14 -14.78
N VAL A 61 4.37 3.51 -15.22
CA VAL A 61 3.45 2.62 -15.95
C VAL A 61 4.00 2.05 -17.28
N ASN A 62 5.18 2.50 -17.71
CA ASN A 62 5.85 2.03 -18.93
C ASN A 62 7.05 1.12 -18.64
N GLY A 63 7.27 0.76 -17.36
CA GLY A 63 8.44 -0.02 -16.95
C GLY A 63 9.75 0.77 -16.95
N THR A 64 9.69 2.09 -17.02
CA THR A 64 10.88 2.95 -16.91
C THR A 64 11.12 3.22 -15.44
N THR A 65 12.30 2.86 -14.95
CA THR A 65 12.73 3.23 -13.60
C THR A 65 12.84 4.76 -13.53
N THR A 66 11.81 5.37 -13.03
CA THR A 66 11.84 6.78 -12.61
C THR A 66 11.77 6.73 -11.10
N GLY A 67 12.75 7.28 -10.40
CA GLY A 67 12.65 7.40 -8.95
C GLY A 67 11.29 8.01 -8.56
N THR A 68 10.82 7.76 -7.35
CA THR A 68 9.59 8.38 -6.82
C THR A 68 9.62 9.91 -6.86
N GLY A 69 10.80 10.50 -7.12
CA GLY A 69 11.08 11.91 -6.94
C GLY A 69 11.40 12.27 -5.47
N PHE A 70 11.38 11.29 -4.57
CA PHE A 70 11.71 11.47 -3.16
C PHE A 70 13.17 11.12 -2.88
N ASP A 71 13.80 11.87 -1.99
CA ASP A 71 15.19 11.63 -1.59
C ASP A 71 15.27 10.41 -0.66
N GLY A 72 16.01 9.38 -1.09
CA GLY A 72 16.22 8.14 -0.32
C GLY A 72 17.01 8.34 0.98
N SER A 73 17.65 9.51 1.19
CA SER A 73 18.31 9.86 2.46
C SER A 73 17.35 10.43 3.51
N THR A 74 16.11 10.75 3.12
CA THR A 74 15.08 11.25 4.03
C THR A 74 14.52 10.12 4.90
N SER A 75 14.33 10.42 6.19
CA SER A 75 13.80 9.45 7.15
C SER A 75 12.31 9.18 6.92
N ILE A 76 11.91 7.94 7.15
CA ILE A 76 10.50 7.50 7.12
C ILE A 76 10.14 6.89 8.46
N ALA A 77 9.02 7.33 9.02
CA ALA A 77 8.36 6.71 10.15
C ALA A 77 6.99 6.15 9.72
N THR A 78 6.64 4.96 10.20
CA THR A 78 5.30 4.40 9.96
C THR A 78 4.79 3.64 11.17
N ILE A 79 3.49 3.72 11.38
CA ILE A 79 2.76 2.92 12.36
C ILE A 79 1.55 2.29 11.70
N GLY A 80 1.17 1.09 12.15
CA GLY A 80 0.01 0.39 11.62
C GLY A 80 -0.64 -0.51 12.64
N VAL A 81 -1.90 -0.80 12.41
CA VAL A 81 -2.69 -1.79 13.14
C VAL A 81 -3.41 -2.68 12.15
N ILE A 82 -3.34 -3.98 12.39
CA ILE A 82 -4.01 -5.01 11.58
C ILE A 82 -4.82 -5.88 12.53
N GLY A 83 -6.10 -6.02 12.27
CA GLY A 83 -7.00 -6.84 13.08
C GLY A 83 -7.78 -7.83 12.23
N THR A 84 -7.98 -9.06 12.75
CA THR A 84 -8.77 -10.09 12.05
C THR A 84 -9.95 -10.50 12.91
N ALA A 85 -11.16 -10.48 12.32
CA ALA A 85 -12.40 -10.91 12.94
C ALA A 85 -13.16 -11.83 11.98
N GLY A 86 -13.15 -13.14 12.26
CA GLY A 86 -13.69 -14.14 11.34
C GLY A 86 -13.02 -14.07 9.97
N PRO A 87 -13.77 -13.93 8.87
CA PRO A 87 -13.22 -13.86 7.52
C PRO A 87 -12.72 -12.46 7.13
N VAL A 88 -12.86 -11.47 8.01
CA VAL A 88 -12.56 -10.07 7.72
C VAL A 88 -11.22 -9.66 8.37
N THR A 89 -10.32 -9.11 7.57
CA THR A 89 -9.11 -8.43 8.03
C THR A 89 -9.26 -6.93 7.78
N LEU A 90 -9.04 -6.14 8.82
CA LEU A 90 -9.02 -4.68 8.77
C LEU A 90 -7.61 -4.20 9.03
N ASP A 91 -7.19 -3.16 8.34
CA ASP A 91 -5.93 -2.50 8.62
C ASP A 91 -6.07 -0.99 8.55
N ALA A 92 -5.26 -0.29 9.34
CA ALA A 92 -5.09 1.15 9.27
C ALA A 92 -3.63 1.52 9.52
N TRP A 93 -3.12 2.47 8.73
CA TRP A 93 -1.72 2.83 8.73
C TRP A 93 -1.55 4.34 8.59
N TYR A 94 -0.48 4.84 9.19
CA TYR A 94 0.04 6.18 9.00
C TYR A 94 1.52 6.09 8.63
N LEU A 95 1.95 6.93 7.71
CA LEU A 95 3.34 7.06 7.26
C LEU A 95 3.68 8.53 7.16
N ASP A 96 4.85 8.88 7.63
CA ASP A 96 5.44 10.20 7.57
C ASP A 96 6.84 10.09 6.97
N MET A 97 7.12 10.88 5.95
CA MET A 97 8.45 11.06 5.38
C MET A 97 8.89 12.49 5.67
N ASP A 98 9.89 12.63 6.51
CA ASP A 98 10.36 13.88 7.11
C ASP A 98 10.47 15.01 6.07
N ASP A 99 9.88 16.18 6.38
CA ASP A 99 9.84 17.38 5.51
C ASP A 99 9.40 17.11 4.05
N THR A 100 8.65 16.01 3.79
CA THR A 100 8.30 15.60 2.42
C THR A 100 6.81 15.36 2.24
N PHE A 101 6.21 14.44 2.99
CA PHE A 101 4.77 14.17 2.97
C PHE A 101 4.32 13.35 4.18
N ASP A 102 3.05 13.44 4.50
CA ASP A 102 2.34 12.51 5.35
C ASP A 102 1.26 11.73 4.57
N SER A 103 0.96 10.52 5.03
CA SER A 103 -0.04 9.67 4.40
C SER A 103 -0.73 8.76 5.40
N TYR A 104 -2.03 8.50 5.17
CA TYR A 104 -2.77 7.49 5.90
C TYR A 104 -3.60 6.63 4.96
N THR A 105 -3.81 5.38 5.37
CA THR A 105 -4.66 4.44 4.63
C THR A 105 -5.41 3.53 5.58
N ALA A 106 -6.61 3.13 5.16
CA ALA A 106 -7.39 2.09 5.81
C ALA A 106 -7.88 1.09 4.78
N GLY A 107 -7.83 -0.19 5.15
CA GLY A 107 -8.22 -1.30 4.30
C GLY A 107 -9.13 -2.31 5.00
N ALA A 108 -9.94 -2.98 4.19
CA ALA A 108 -10.77 -4.12 4.62
C ALA A 108 -10.68 -5.21 3.57
N LYS A 109 -10.26 -6.41 3.96
CA LYS A 109 -10.22 -7.60 3.12
C LYS A 109 -11.07 -8.69 3.70
N SER A 110 -11.77 -9.43 2.85
CA SER A 110 -12.54 -10.59 3.25
C SER A 110 -12.47 -11.68 2.19
N THR A 111 -12.42 -12.93 2.64
CA THR A 111 -12.55 -14.10 1.77
C THR A 111 -13.45 -15.13 2.45
N PHE A 112 -14.45 -15.62 1.74
CA PHE A 112 -15.38 -16.60 2.26
C PHE A 112 -15.81 -17.58 1.16
N ASP A 113 -16.15 -18.81 1.57
CA ASP A 113 -16.63 -19.86 0.67
C ASP A 113 -18.16 -19.93 0.70
N VAL A 114 -18.77 -19.93 -0.46
CA VAL A 114 -20.21 -20.12 -0.64
C VAL A 114 -20.43 -21.26 -1.62
N SER A 115 -20.75 -22.43 -1.11
CA SER A 115 -21.03 -23.62 -1.93
C SER A 115 -19.89 -24.00 -2.88
N GLY A 116 -18.64 -23.87 -2.43
CA GLY A 116 -17.44 -24.20 -3.21
C GLY A 116 -16.95 -23.08 -4.14
N ILE A 117 -17.58 -21.91 -4.09
CA ILE A 117 -17.11 -20.70 -4.76
C ILE A 117 -16.43 -19.81 -3.72
N LYS A 118 -15.16 -19.50 -3.94
CA LYS A 118 -14.44 -18.54 -3.08
C LYS A 118 -14.73 -17.13 -3.55
N LEU A 119 -15.34 -16.35 -2.67
CA LEU A 119 -15.63 -14.95 -2.90
C LEU A 119 -14.64 -14.08 -2.10
N GLY A 120 -14.07 -13.07 -2.75
CA GLY A 120 -13.17 -12.11 -2.12
C GLY A 120 -13.67 -10.68 -2.30
N ALA A 121 -13.39 -9.85 -1.30
CA ALA A 121 -13.58 -8.41 -1.36
C ALA A 121 -12.33 -7.72 -0.77
N ASP A 122 -11.84 -6.68 -1.43
CA ASP A 122 -10.75 -5.82 -0.96
C ASP A 122 -11.18 -4.37 -1.18
N ALA A 123 -11.37 -3.62 -0.11
CA ALA A 123 -11.66 -2.19 -0.14
C ALA A 123 -10.53 -1.43 0.53
N ARG A 124 -10.12 -0.30 -0.04
CA ARG A 124 -9.08 0.55 0.54
C ARG A 124 -9.35 2.01 0.25
N PHE A 125 -9.08 2.83 1.23
CA PHE A 125 -8.95 4.28 1.10
C PHE A 125 -7.52 4.68 1.42
N ALA A 126 -6.96 5.64 0.67
CA ALA A 126 -5.65 6.23 0.93
C ALA A 126 -5.69 7.73 0.70
N SER A 127 -4.90 8.45 1.49
CA SER A 127 -4.70 9.90 1.38
C SER A 127 -3.23 10.22 1.62
N LEU A 128 -2.63 11.04 0.77
CA LEU A 128 -1.26 11.52 0.89
C LEU A 128 -1.23 13.04 0.68
N THR A 129 -0.57 13.75 1.56
CA THR A 129 -0.38 15.20 1.46
C THR A 129 1.11 15.52 1.49
N THR A 130 1.61 16.20 0.47
CA THR A 130 3.01 16.68 0.47
C THR A 130 3.14 17.96 1.29
N ASP A 131 4.32 18.20 1.88
CA ASP A 131 4.61 19.36 2.73
C ASP A 131 4.83 20.66 1.94
N ALA A 132 4.75 20.58 0.60
CA ALA A 132 4.87 21.77 -0.24
C ALA A 132 3.74 22.79 0.05
N ALA A 133 4.09 24.06 0.08
CA ALA A 133 3.14 25.13 0.37
C ALA A 133 1.96 25.14 -0.60
N GLY A 134 0.74 25.04 -0.07
CA GLY A 134 -0.49 25.02 -0.85
C GLY A 134 -0.88 23.63 -1.37
N SER A 135 -0.16 22.59 -0.98
CA SER A 135 -0.53 21.20 -1.28
C SER A 135 -1.92 20.86 -0.73
N LYS A 136 -2.59 19.99 -1.44
CA LYS A 136 -3.85 19.38 -1.03
C LYS A 136 -3.66 17.87 -0.92
N ALA A 137 -4.53 17.23 -0.16
CA ALA A 137 -4.53 15.79 -0.04
C ALA A 137 -4.85 15.14 -1.39
N ASN A 138 -4.01 14.20 -1.80
CA ASN A 138 -4.29 13.29 -2.90
C ASN A 138 -5.03 12.08 -2.33
N THR A 139 -6.25 11.82 -2.77
CA THR A 139 -7.03 10.70 -2.24
C THR A 139 -7.38 9.67 -3.30
N MET A 140 -7.48 8.41 -2.87
CA MET A 140 -7.93 7.29 -3.68
C MET A 140 -8.83 6.39 -2.86
N GLY A 141 -9.92 5.93 -3.48
CA GLY A 141 -10.76 4.85 -2.98
C GLY A 141 -10.83 3.71 -3.98
N LYS A 142 -10.73 2.46 -3.53
CA LYS A 142 -10.92 1.30 -4.41
C LYS A 142 -11.77 0.21 -3.77
N LEU A 143 -12.41 -0.57 -4.64
CA LEU A 143 -13.11 -1.82 -4.31
C LEU A 143 -12.77 -2.87 -5.36
N VAL A 144 -12.30 -4.03 -4.92
CA VAL A 144 -12.02 -5.19 -5.77
C VAL A 144 -12.88 -6.34 -5.28
N LEU A 145 -13.63 -6.97 -6.17
CA LEU A 145 -14.41 -8.17 -5.92
C LEU A 145 -13.86 -9.32 -6.77
N THR A 146 -13.71 -10.48 -6.18
CA THR A 146 -13.24 -11.69 -6.86
C THR A 146 -14.19 -12.87 -6.60
N ALA A 147 -14.30 -13.75 -7.59
CA ALA A 147 -14.99 -15.02 -7.47
C ALA A 147 -14.16 -16.10 -8.15
N ASP A 148 -13.86 -17.18 -7.42
CA ASP A 148 -13.14 -18.36 -7.92
C ASP A 148 -14.04 -19.59 -7.76
N ALA A 149 -14.45 -20.17 -8.89
CA ALA A 149 -15.27 -21.39 -8.97
C ALA A 149 -14.43 -22.63 -9.38
N GLY A 150 -13.11 -22.55 -9.28
CA GLY A 150 -12.15 -23.61 -9.56
C GLY A 150 -11.75 -23.72 -11.03
N LEU A 151 -12.70 -23.82 -11.96
CA LEU A 151 -12.42 -23.84 -13.41
C LEU A 151 -12.46 -22.44 -14.04
N VAL A 152 -13.12 -21.51 -13.40
CA VAL A 152 -13.28 -20.12 -13.87
C VAL A 152 -13.13 -19.21 -12.66
N ASP A 153 -12.31 -18.20 -12.81
CA ASP A 153 -12.19 -17.08 -11.89
C ASP A 153 -12.59 -15.77 -12.56
N GLY A 154 -13.16 -14.89 -11.77
CA GLY A 154 -13.60 -13.56 -12.21
C GLY A 154 -13.15 -12.49 -11.22
N LYS A 155 -12.89 -11.30 -11.73
CA LYS A 155 -12.52 -10.13 -10.95
C LYS A 155 -13.21 -8.90 -11.51
N ILE A 156 -13.77 -8.10 -10.62
CA ILE A 156 -14.26 -6.75 -10.94
C ILE A 156 -13.58 -5.79 -9.97
N ALA A 157 -13.00 -4.73 -10.50
CA ALA A 157 -12.39 -3.69 -9.70
C ALA A 157 -12.87 -2.30 -10.13
N TYR A 158 -13.04 -1.44 -9.15
CA TYR A 158 -13.30 -0.03 -9.32
C TYR A 158 -12.36 0.79 -8.43
N ALA A 159 -11.81 1.87 -8.96
CA ALA A 159 -11.11 2.87 -8.17
C ALA A 159 -11.41 4.27 -8.69
N MET A 160 -11.35 5.22 -7.77
CA MET A 160 -11.48 6.65 -8.05
C MET A 160 -10.38 7.44 -7.35
N THR A 161 -9.92 8.49 -7.99
CA THR A 161 -9.02 9.48 -7.40
C THR A 161 -9.68 10.84 -7.39
N ASP A 162 -9.32 11.70 -6.44
CA ASP A 162 -9.89 13.04 -6.41
C ASP A 162 -9.23 13.99 -7.42
N LYS A 163 -9.81 15.19 -7.56
CA LYS A 163 -9.36 16.20 -8.52
C LYS A 163 -8.01 16.84 -8.19
N ASP A 164 -7.55 16.73 -6.95
CA ASP A 164 -6.31 17.36 -6.49
C ASP A 164 -5.09 16.45 -6.72
N GLY A 165 -5.30 15.20 -7.14
CA GLY A 165 -4.25 14.28 -7.60
C GLY A 165 -4.39 12.84 -7.13
N GLY A 166 -3.59 11.95 -7.72
CA GLY A 166 -3.57 10.51 -7.48
C GLY A 166 -2.24 10.01 -6.87
N LEU A 167 -1.42 10.87 -6.29
CA LEU A 167 -0.20 10.44 -5.59
C LEU A 167 -0.59 9.84 -4.23
N THR A 168 -0.86 8.54 -4.19
CA THR A 168 -1.31 7.82 -3.00
C THR A 168 -0.44 6.62 -2.63
N ALA A 169 0.65 6.41 -3.40
CA ALA A 169 1.59 5.31 -3.22
C ALA A 169 3.00 5.72 -3.61
N LEU A 170 3.98 4.94 -3.21
CA LEU A 170 5.40 5.09 -3.57
C LEU A 170 5.82 4.09 -4.65
N ASP A 171 4.88 3.24 -5.09
CA ASP A 171 5.07 2.28 -6.16
C ASP A 171 3.73 1.99 -6.87
N ALA A 172 3.78 1.65 -8.16
CA ALA A 172 2.61 1.36 -8.99
C ALA A 172 1.87 0.08 -8.54
N ASP A 173 2.59 -0.88 -7.96
CA ASP A 173 2.07 -2.14 -7.47
C ASP A 173 1.68 -2.11 -5.98
N ALA A 174 1.85 -0.96 -5.33
CA ALA A 174 1.45 -0.79 -3.94
C ALA A 174 -0.06 -0.91 -3.73
N SER A 175 -0.46 -1.42 -2.58
CA SER A 175 -1.88 -1.68 -2.28
C SER A 175 -2.74 -0.42 -2.23
N THR A 176 -2.14 0.74 -2.06
CA THR A 176 -2.80 2.05 -2.07
C THR A 176 -3.05 2.61 -3.47
N THR A 177 -2.74 1.86 -4.53
CA THR A 177 -2.97 2.31 -5.91
C THR A 177 -3.34 1.19 -6.87
N LEU A 178 -2.81 -0.04 -6.68
CA LEU A 178 -3.02 -1.16 -7.58
C LEU A 178 -4.46 -1.69 -7.52
N LEU A 179 -5.09 -1.86 -8.68
CA LEU A 179 -6.36 -2.56 -8.84
C LEU A 179 -6.14 -4.04 -9.22
N GLY A 180 -5.15 -4.29 -10.02
CA GLY A 180 -4.71 -5.61 -10.51
C GLY A 180 -4.38 -5.61 -12.00
N TRP A 181 -3.65 -6.66 -12.46
CA TRP A 181 -3.21 -6.79 -13.86
C TRP A 181 -2.52 -5.53 -14.41
N ASN A 182 -1.62 -4.93 -13.62
CA ASN A 182 -0.88 -3.72 -13.94
C ASN A 182 -1.75 -2.46 -14.15
N LEU A 183 -3.03 -2.50 -13.76
CA LEU A 183 -3.86 -1.31 -13.70
C LEU A 183 -3.74 -0.67 -12.33
N ASN A 184 -3.25 0.57 -12.30
CA ASN A 184 -3.12 1.36 -11.09
C ASN A 184 -3.57 2.81 -11.30
N ALA A 185 -3.84 3.49 -10.19
CA ALA A 185 -4.32 4.88 -10.17
C ALA A 185 -3.20 5.89 -9.84
N LEU A 186 -1.93 5.45 -9.80
CA LEU A 186 -0.80 6.27 -9.39
C LEU A 186 -0.64 7.50 -10.28
N ASN A 187 -0.53 8.68 -9.65
CA ASN A 187 -0.36 9.97 -10.31
C ASN A 187 -1.48 10.34 -11.31
N LYS A 188 -2.67 9.79 -11.15
CA LYS A 188 -3.83 10.14 -11.96
C LYS A 188 -4.85 10.88 -11.09
N ALA A 189 -5.11 12.14 -11.44
CA ALA A 189 -6.12 12.97 -10.79
C ALA A 189 -7.46 12.88 -11.51
N ASP A 190 -8.56 13.08 -10.78
CA ASP A 190 -9.93 13.14 -11.31
C ASP A 190 -10.27 11.94 -12.22
N ALA A 191 -9.92 10.74 -11.77
CA ALA A 191 -9.99 9.55 -12.59
C ALA A 191 -10.89 8.48 -11.97
N ASP A 192 -11.68 7.84 -12.82
CA ASP A 192 -12.49 6.66 -12.53
C ASP A 192 -11.96 5.48 -13.33
N TYR A 193 -11.66 4.38 -12.65
CA TYR A 193 -11.12 3.16 -13.24
C TYR A 193 -12.06 1.98 -13.05
N TRP A 194 -12.30 1.25 -14.13
CA TRP A 194 -13.00 -0.02 -14.11
C TRP A 194 -12.15 -1.13 -14.73
N GLN A 195 -12.21 -2.30 -14.13
CA GLN A 195 -11.59 -3.51 -14.63
C GLN A 195 -12.53 -4.70 -14.42
N ALA A 196 -12.65 -5.57 -15.41
CA ALA A 196 -13.38 -6.83 -15.34
C ALA A 196 -12.60 -7.92 -16.07
#